data_8e656baeb23f8723dd5f552fb7d00ccc
#
_entry.id   8e656baeb23f8723dd5f552fb7d00ccc
#
_cell.length_a   1.000
_cell.length_b   1.000
_cell.length_c   1.000
_cell.angle_alpha   90.00
_cell.angle_beta   90.00
_cell.angle_gamma   90.00
#
_symmetry.space_group_name_H-M   'P 1'
#
loop_
_entity.id
_entity.type
_entity.pdbx_description
1 polymer ?
#
loop_
_entity_poly.entity_id
_entity_poly.type
_entity_poly.pdbx_seq_one_letter_code
_entity_poly.pdbx_strand_id
1 'polypeptide(L)'
;IGVLGIISYRPFPLEEVRKALQNAKRVVVLEKSLAVGIGGVVSTDVRMAMSGLQLEGHTVVAGLGGRAITMKSLHALFAKAICGELERLTFLDLDWDVVNKQLERERTTRRSGPAAESMLRDVGVVAARIG
;
A
#
# COMPACT_ATOMS: atom_id res chain seq x y z
N ILE A 1 -2.21 21.17 5.30
CA ILE A 1 -2.06 19.97 4.45
C ILE A 1 -2.33 20.42 3.01
N GLY A 2 -1.44 20.08 2.10
CA GLY A 2 -1.63 20.27 0.66
C GLY A 2 -1.82 18.92 -0.03
N VAL A 3 -2.34 18.94 -1.24
CA VAL A 3 -2.48 17.76 -2.08
C VAL A 3 -1.77 18.00 -3.40
N LEU A 4 -0.90 17.08 -3.79
CA LEU A 4 -0.24 17.06 -5.08
C LEU A 4 -0.80 15.91 -5.92
N GLY A 5 -1.47 16.24 -7.01
CA GLY A 5 -1.95 15.26 -7.99
C GLY A 5 -0.97 15.11 -9.14
N ILE A 6 -0.50 13.88 -9.41
CA ILE A 6 0.36 13.58 -10.55
C ILE A 6 -0.53 13.04 -11.66
N ILE A 7 -0.76 13.85 -12.71
CA ILE A 7 -1.64 13.50 -13.82
C ILE A 7 -0.86 12.76 -14.92
N SER A 8 0.34 13.28 -15.27
CA SER A 8 1.24 12.64 -16.23
C SER A 8 2.30 11.84 -15.47
N TYR A 9 2.28 10.51 -15.64
CA TYR A 9 3.15 9.63 -14.85
C TYR A 9 4.41 9.18 -15.62
N ARG A 10 4.36 9.15 -16.93
CA ARG A 10 5.53 8.85 -17.78
C ARG A 10 5.58 9.79 -19.00
N PRO A 11 6.68 10.53 -19.20
CA PRO A 11 7.84 10.62 -18.29
C PRO A 11 7.44 11.22 -16.93
N PHE A 12 8.13 10.77 -15.86
CA PHE A 12 7.83 11.26 -14.50
C PHE A 12 8.30 12.72 -14.37
N PRO A 13 7.44 13.65 -13.92
CA PRO A 13 7.77 15.08 -13.82
C PRO A 13 8.62 15.36 -12.55
N LEU A 14 9.86 14.88 -12.56
CA LEU A 14 10.73 14.85 -11.40
C LEU A 14 11.00 16.24 -10.81
N GLU A 15 11.32 17.20 -11.67
CA GLU A 15 11.66 18.57 -11.24
C GLU A 15 10.44 19.31 -10.69
N GLU A 16 9.28 19.14 -11.31
CA GLU A 16 8.03 19.75 -10.88
C GLU A 16 7.58 19.19 -9.51
N VAL A 17 7.70 17.88 -9.35
CA VAL A 17 7.41 17.21 -8.07
C VAL A 17 8.39 17.69 -7.01
N ARG A 18 9.69 17.73 -7.32
CA ARG A 18 10.71 18.25 -6.41
C ARG A 18 10.42 19.67 -5.97
N LYS A 19 10.10 20.56 -6.92
CA LYS A 19 9.76 21.96 -6.65
C LYS A 19 8.52 22.08 -5.77
N ALA A 20 7.50 21.26 -6.01
CA ALA A 20 6.28 21.26 -5.22
C ALA A 20 6.52 20.80 -3.77
N LEU A 21 7.47 19.88 -3.56
CA LEU A 21 7.73 19.28 -2.25
C LEU A 21 8.84 19.97 -1.44
N GLN A 22 9.60 20.90 -2.03
CA GLN A 22 10.80 21.51 -1.40
C GLN A 22 10.55 22.14 -0.03
N ASN A 23 9.33 22.62 0.25
CA ASN A 23 8.95 23.25 1.52
C ASN A 23 8.12 22.32 2.42
N ALA A 24 7.91 21.07 2.03
CA ALA A 24 7.20 20.11 2.83
C ALA A 24 8.08 19.58 3.96
N LYS A 25 7.51 19.32 5.12
CA LYS A 25 8.18 18.60 6.22
C LYS A 25 7.99 17.10 6.08
N ARG A 26 6.82 16.71 5.61
CA ARG A 26 6.41 15.31 5.48
C ARG A 26 5.58 15.12 4.22
N VAL A 27 5.82 14.01 3.54
CA VAL A 27 5.09 13.60 2.33
C VAL A 27 4.50 12.23 2.56
N VAL A 28 3.21 12.10 2.31
CA VAL A 28 2.49 10.81 2.33
C VAL A 28 2.09 10.51 0.90
N VAL A 29 2.68 9.47 0.32
CA VAL A 29 2.28 8.99 -1.01
C VAL A 29 1.20 7.95 -0.84
N LEU A 30 -0.01 8.28 -1.30
CA LEU A 30 -1.16 7.38 -1.30
C LEU A 30 -1.28 6.73 -2.68
N GLU A 31 -1.09 5.42 -2.75
CA GLU A 31 -1.12 4.68 -4.00
C GLU A 31 -1.83 3.33 -3.87
N LYS A 32 -2.29 2.82 -4.99
CA LYS A 32 -3.05 1.57 -5.06
C LYS A 32 -2.21 0.36 -5.50
N SER A 33 -0.92 0.57 -5.72
CA SER A 33 -0.02 -0.47 -6.23
C SER A 33 1.09 -0.79 -5.23
N LEU A 34 1.49 -2.06 -5.22
CA LEU A 34 2.64 -2.55 -4.48
C LEU A 34 3.41 -3.53 -5.37
N ALA A 35 4.68 -3.24 -5.60
CA ALA A 35 5.59 -4.16 -6.27
C ALA A 35 6.39 -4.93 -5.21
N VAL A 36 6.29 -6.26 -5.24
CA VAL A 36 7.02 -7.12 -4.29
C VAL A 36 8.52 -6.89 -4.43
N GLY A 37 9.20 -6.67 -3.30
CA GLY A 37 10.64 -6.38 -3.25
C GLY A 37 11.03 -4.92 -3.52
N ILE A 38 10.12 -4.11 -4.07
CA ILE A 38 10.36 -2.69 -4.38
C ILE A 38 9.53 -1.77 -3.47
N GLY A 39 8.32 -2.18 -3.15
CA GLY A 39 7.34 -1.38 -2.41
C GLY A 39 6.40 -0.63 -3.34
N GLY A 40 6.05 0.59 -3.00
CA GLY A 40 5.17 1.43 -3.82
C GLY A 40 5.86 1.91 -5.10
N VAL A 41 5.15 1.87 -6.20
CA VAL A 41 5.68 2.27 -7.52
C VAL A 41 5.82 3.79 -7.60
N VAL A 42 4.73 4.52 -7.31
CA VAL A 42 4.73 6.00 -7.30
C VAL A 42 5.65 6.53 -6.20
N SER A 43 5.65 5.90 -5.03
CA SER A 43 6.52 6.28 -3.92
C SER A 43 8.01 6.20 -4.27
N THR A 44 8.39 5.27 -5.14
CA THR A 44 9.78 5.15 -5.59
C THR A 44 10.18 6.36 -6.43
N ASP A 45 9.36 6.77 -7.38
CA ASP A 45 9.61 7.94 -8.22
C ASP A 45 9.59 9.24 -7.38
N VAL A 46 8.64 9.37 -6.45
CA VAL A 46 8.58 10.51 -5.52
C VAL A 46 9.82 10.57 -4.63
N ARG A 47 10.33 9.44 -4.14
CA ARG A 47 11.58 9.39 -3.38
C ARG A 47 12.78 9.88 -4.19
N MET A 48 12.82 9.58 -5.48
CA MET A 48 13.86 10.14 -6.37
C MET A 48 13.77 11.67 -6.43
N ALA A 49 12.56 12.22 -6.58
CA ALA A 49 12.36 13.67 -6.56
C ALA A 49 12.73 14.31 -5.21
N MET A 50 12.54 13.58 -4.11
CA MET A 50 12.87 14.04 -2.75
C MET A 50 14.37 13.94 -2.41
N SER A 51 15.19 13.33 -3.24
CA SER A 51 16.61 13.10 -2.98
C SER A 51 17.33 14.42 -2.62
N GLY A 52 18.00 14.44 -1.47
CA GLY A 52 18.69 15.63 -0.96
C GLY A 52 17.79 16.68 -0.30
N LEU A 53 16.47 16.46 -0.22
CA LEU A 53 15.57 17.30 0.59
C LEU A 53 15.49 16.77 2.03
N GLN A 54 15.40 17.67 3.00
CA GLN A 54 15.24 17.33 4.41
C GLN A 54 13.76 17.16 4.76
N LEU A 55 13.15 16.04 4.31
CA LEU A 55 11.75 15.76 4.56
C LEU A 55 11.51 14.27 4.76
N GLU A 56 10.44 13.93 5.47
CA GLU A 56 10.03 12.57 5.74
C GLU A 56 9.08 12.06 4.66
N GLY A 57 9.35 10.87 4.12
CA GLY A 57 8.52 10.21 3.11
C GLY A 57 7.88 8.93 3.61
N HIS A 58 6.57 8.84 3.48
CA HIS A 58 5.77 7.67 3.84
C HIS A 58 5.03 7.13 2.62
N THR A 59 5.00 5.82 2.47
CA THR A 59 4.21 5.11 1.45
C THR A 59 2.97 4.52 2.11
N VAL A 60 1.81 4.84 1.58
CA VAL A 60 0.55 4.26 2.03
C VAL A 60 -0.11 3.53 0.87
N VAL A 61 -0.22 2.23 0.99
CA VAL A 61 -0.91 1.39 0.01
C VAL A 61 -2.37 1.26 0.43
N ALA A 62 -3.28 1.71 -0.42
CA ALA A 62 -4.70 1.76 -0.13
C ALA A 62 -5.54 1.25 -1.30
N GLY A 63 -6.70 0.69 -1.02
CA GLY A 63 -7.65 0.27 -2.05
C GLY A 63 -7.24 -0.99 -2.82
N LEU A 64 -6.31 -1.80 -2.32
CA LEU A 64 -5.98 -3.11 -2.89
C LEU A 64 -7.22 -4.02 -2.91
N GLY A 65 -7.37 -4.78 -4.00
CA GLY A 65 -8.50 -5.70 -4.15
C GLY A 65 -9.86 -4.99 -4.27
N GLY A 66 -9.90 -3.71 -4.64
CA GLY A 66 -11.15 -2.94 -4.74
C GLY A 66 -11.71 -2.44 -3.42
N ARG A 67 -10.95 -2.54 -2.32
CA ARG A 67 -11.39 -2.02 -1.02
C ARG A 67 -11.60 -0.51 -1.08
N ALA A 68 -12.73 -0.06 -0.56
CA ALA A 68 -13.08 1.36 -0.52
C ALA A 68 -12.14 2.13 0.44
N ILE A 69 -11.66 3.28 -0.03
CA ILE A 69 -10.92 4.23 0.80
C ILE A 69 -11.95 5.20 1.39
N THR A 70 -12.13 5.18 2.71
CA THR A 70 -13.14 6.00 3.38
C THR A 70 -12.55 7.31 3.91
N MET A 71 -13.38 8.33 4.04
CA MET A 71 -12.97 9.58 4.69
C MET A 71 -12.49 9.36 6.11
N LYS A 72 -13.12 8.44 6.84
CA LYS A 72 -12.73 8.06 8.20
C LYS A 72 -11.31 7.51 8.25
N SER A 73 -10.98 6.59 7.34
CA SER A 73 -9.64 6.00 7.25
C SER A 73 -8.58 7.04 6.88
N LEU A 74 -8.90 7.95 5.94
CA LEU A 74 -8.00 9.04 5.56
C LEU A 74 -7.77 10.02 6.73
N HIS A 75 -8.81 10.39 7.47
CA HIS A 75 -8.66 11.27 8.64
C HIS A 75 -7.76 10.64 9.70
N ALA A 76 -7.96 9.35 10.01
CA ALA A 76 -7.11 8.62 10.95
C ALA A 76 -5.66 8.53 10.46
N LEU A 77 -5.46 8.27 9.17
CA LEU A 77 -4.14 8.24 8.54
C LEU A 77 -3.41 9.58 8.67
N PHE A 78 -4.08 10.67 8.32
CA PHE A 78 -3.49 12.00 8.38
C PHE A 78 -3.23 12.46 9.82
N ALA A 79 -4.07 12.10 10.77
CA ALA A 79 -3.81 12.34 12.18
C ALA A 79 -2.50 11.67 12.64
N LYS A 80 -2.32 10.38 12.32
CA LYS A 80 -1.06 9.66 12.59
C LYS A 80 0.14 10.32 11.89
N ALA A 81 -0.03 10.75 10.65
CA ALA A 81 1.02 11.42 9.91
C ALA A 81 1.43 12.75 10.58
N ILE A 82 0.48 13.53 11.09
CA ILE A 82 0.74 14.79 11.80
C ILE A 82 1.47 14.53 13.11
N CYS A 83 1.07 13.50 13.88
CA CYS A 83 1.71 13.12 15.13
C CYS A 83 3.09 12.45 14.96
N GLY A 84 3.50 12.12 13.74
CA GLY A 84 4.78 11.43 13.50
C GLY A 84 4.70 9.92 13.81
N GLU A 85 3.52 9.35 13.92
CA GLU A 85 3.27 7.94 14.25
C GLU A 85 3.08 7.05 13.01
N LEU A 86 3.24 7.62 11.81
CA LEU A 86 3.06 6.87 10.57
C LEU A 86 4.34 6.12 10.21
N GLU A 87 4.21 4.83 9.96
CA GLU A 87 5.32 4.00 9.51
C GLU A 87 5.74 4.36 8.07
N ARG A 88 6.95 3.97 7.68
CA ARG A 88 7.47 4.22 6.33
C ARG A 88 6.64 3.55 5.23
N LEU A 89 6.09 2.37 5.53
CA LEU A 89 5.15 1.65 4.68
C LEU A 89 3.94 1.26 5.51
N THR A 90 2.77 1.71 5.10
CA THR A 90 1.50 1.41 5.76
C THR A 90 0.50 0.86 4.74
N PHE A 91 -0.22 -0.18 5.12
CA PHE A 91 -1.37 -0.67 4.37
C PHE A 91 -2.64 -0.13 5.02
N LEU A 92 -3.37 0.70 4.30
CA LEU A 92 -4.60 1.31 4.81
C LEU A 92 -5.74 0.29 4.76
N ASP A 93 -6.40 0.11 5.90
CA ASP A 93 -7.55 -0.78 6.08
C ASP A 93 -7.27 -2.26 5.68
N LEU A 94 -6.03 -2.73 5.86
CA LEU A 94 -5.71 -4.13 5.67
C LEU A 94 -6.33 -4.97 6.79
N ASP A 95 -6.98 -6.06 6.41
CA ASP A 95 -7.49 -7.06 7.35
C ASP A 95 -6.35 -7.99 7.77
N TRP A 96 -5.72 -7.66 8.88
CA TRP A 96 -4.58 -8.40 9.42
C TRP A 96 -4.95 -9.81 9.86
N ASP A 97 -6.20 -10.05 10.27
CA ASP A 97 -6.65 -11.38 10.70
C ASP A 97 -6.67 -12.35 9.52
N VAL A 98 -7.16 -11.86 8.37
CA VAL A 98 -7.12 -12.63 7.12
C VAL A 98 -5.67 -12.87 6.67
N VAL A 99 -4.82 -11.85 6.69
CA VAL A 99 -3.41 -11.98 6.29
C VAL A 99 -2.68 -12.98 7.18
N ASN A 100 -2.79 -12.85 8.49
CA ASN A 100 -2.11 -13.73 9.45
C ASN A 100 -2.58 -15.18 9.29
N LYS A 101 -3.89 -15.38 9.10
CA LYS A 101 -4.46 -16.70 8.86
C LYS A 101 -3.89 -17.36 7.58
N GLN A 102 -3.69 -16.58 6.51
CA GLN A 102 -3.08 -17.09 5.28
C GLN A 102 -1.59 -17.39 5.47
N LEU A 103 -0.84 -16.53 6.14
CA LEU A 103 0.57 -16.76 6.43
C LEU A 103 0.78 -18.01 7.29
N GLU A 104 -0.08 -18.24 8.26
CA GLU A 104 -0.03 -19.44 9.09
C GLU A 104 -0.32 -20.70 8.28
N ARG A 105 -1.30 -20.64 7.39
CA ARG A 105 -1.59 -21.74 6.45
C ARG A 105 -0.40 -22.04 5.54
N GLU A 106 0.25 -21.06 4.98
CA GLU A 106 1.45 -21.25 4.15
C GLU A 106 2.60 -21.89 4.93
N ARG A 107 2.79 -21.52 6.19
CA ARG A 107 3.81 -22.11 7.06
C ARG A 107 3.54 -23.57 7.39
N THR A 108 2.26 -23.95 7.54
CA THR A 108 1.84 -25.30 7.91
C THR A 108 1.67 -26.23 6.71
N THR A 109 1.39 -25.67 5.52
CA THR A 109 1.12 -26.43 4.31
C THR A 109 2.38 -26.45 3.44
N ARG A 110 3.20 -27.48 3.55
CA ARG A 110 4.37 -27.75 2.68
C ARG A 110 3.99 -28.13 1.24
N ARG A 111 2.80 -27.81 0.77
CA ARG A 111 2.34 -28.14 -0.58
C ARG A 111 2.37 -26.89 -1.44
N SER A 112 3.15 -26.96 -2.50
CA SER A 112 3.02 -26.13 -3.69
C SER A 112 1.74 -26.48 -4.46
N GLY A 113 0.60 -26.41 -3.78
CA GLY A 113 -0.72 -26.53 -4.39
C GLY A 113 -1.31 -25.15 -4.59
N PRO A 114 -2.16 -24.93 -5.60
CA PRO A 114 -2.69 -23.61 -5.87
C PRO A 114 -3.49 -23.12 -4.65
N ALA A 115 -3.27 -21.86 -4.29
CA ALA A 115 -4.03 -21.15 -3.26
C ALA A 115 -5.56 -21.18 -3.51
N ALA A 116 -5.97 -21.51 -4.74
CA ALA A 116 -7.34 -21.70 -5.16
C ALA A 116 -8.11 -22.77 -4.34
N GLU A 117 -7.50 -23.90 -3.99
CA GLU A 117 -8.18 -24.91 -3.16
C GLU A 117 -8.47 -24.40 -1.74
N SER A 118 -7.55 -23.61 -1.20
CA SER A 118 -7.72 -23.00 0.13
C SER A 118 -8.82 -21.93 0.09
N MET A 119 -8.85 -21.13 -0.96
CA MET A 119 -9.87 -20.10 -1.17
C MET A 119 -11.27 -20.70 -1.36
N LEU A 120 -11.37 -21.79 -2.12
CA LEU A 120 -12.65 -22.47 -2.35
C LEU A 120 -13.22 -23.08 -1.05
N ARG A 121 -12.37 -23.60 -0.17
CA ARG A 121 -12.81 -24.03 1.16
C ARG A 121 -13.33 -22.88 2.03
N ASP A 122 -12.68 -21.75 1.97
CA ASP A 122 -13.07 -20.59 2.77
C ASP A 122 -14.38 -19.96 2.31
N VAL A 123 -14.70 -20.10 1.03
CA VAL A 123 -15.97 -19.65 0.44
C VAL A 123 -17.10 -20.68 0.66
N GLY A 124 -16.82 -21.80 1.31
CA GLY A 124 -17.82 -22.83 1.61
C GLY A 124 -18.23 -23.67 0.40
N VAL A 125 -17.47 -23.62 -0.69
CA VAL A 125 -17.66 -24.50 -1.83
C VAL A 125 -17.03 -25.85 -1.46
N VAL A 126 -17.86 -26.81 -1.06
CA VAL A 126 -17.45 -28.18 -0.88
C VAL A 126 -17.09 -28.73 -2.26
N ALA A 127 -15.82 -28.97 -2.50
CA ALA A 127 -15.40 -29.66 -3.71
C ALA A 127 -16.10 -31.03 -3.73
N ALA A 128 -17.05 -31.21 -4.64
CA ALA A 128 -17.63 -32.52 -4.90
C ALA A 128 -16.48 -33.44 -5.30
N ARG A 129 -16.24 -34.47 -4.50
CA ARG A 129 -15.33 -35.54 -4.88
C ARG A 129 -15.88 -36.14 -6.18
N ILE A 130 -15.19 -35.90 -7.26
CA ILE A 130 -15.39 -36.67 -8.49
C ILE A 130 -14.83 -38.04 -8.17
N GLY A 131 -15.74 -39.04 -8.05
CA GLY A 131 -15.41 -40.43 -7.86
C GLY A 131 -14.87 -41.06 -9.15
#